data_9eb13e0cb701c07b3bf36c257a591144
#
_entry.id   9eb13e0cb701c07b3bf36c257a591144
#
_cell.length_a   1.000
_cell.length_b   1.000
_cell.length_c   1.000
_cell.angle_alpha   90.00
_cell.angle_beta   90.00
_cell.angle_gamma   90.00
#
_symmetry.space_group_name_H-M   'P 1'
#
loop_
_entity.id
_entity.type
_entity.pdbx_description
1 polymer ?
#
loop_
_entity_poly.entity_id
_entity_poly.type
_entity_poly.pdbx_seq_one_letter_code
_entity_poly.pdbx_strand_id
1 'polypeptide(L)'
;MDLAKGTTDSERYFLFLLTQIEKHGFVEGVKAGLTYVKNNCSYSAINMMIINSDYFIAACIYNQDKIPEKFKTDTDYYHLKYTTHDGQVVVASSGWNQDGWQEIPNGSVLVVDRREQKRELIKCD
;
A
#
# COMPACT_ATOMS: atom_id res chain seq x y z
N MET A 1 6.29 17.19 -2.64
CA MET A 1 6.00 16.76 -1.26
C MET A 1 7.04 15.74 -0.86
N ASP A 2 7.68 15.92 0.28
CA ASP A 2 8.66 14.97 0.81
C ASP A 2 8.01 14.13 1.91
N LEU A 3 7.86 12.84 1.67
CA LEU A 3 7.21 11.91 2.60
C LEU A 3 8.21 11.17 3.49
N ALA A 4 9.48 11.57 3.48
CA ALA A 4 10.52 10.94 4.29
C ALA A 4 10.67 11.58 5.68
N LYS A 5 9.91 12.63 5.99
CA LYS A 5 10.05 13.44 7.20
C LYS A 5 8.76 13.45 8.03
N GLY A 6 8.74 12.75 9.14
CA GLY A 6 7.84 12.93 10.25
C GLY A 6 6.36 12.61 10.03
N THR A 7 5.55 12.80 11.08
CA THR A 7 4.13 12.44 11.10
C THR A 7 3.24 13.39 10.29
N THR A 8 3.65 14.67 10.14
CA THR A 8 2.92 15.65 9.34
C THR A 8 2.89 15.26 7.85
N ASP A 9 3.91 14.53 7.38
CA ASP A 9 3.95 14.07 6.01
C ASP A 9 2.96 12.95 5.74
N SER A 10 2.73 12.09 6.72
CA SER A 10 1.71 11.04 6.62
C SER A 10 0.31 11.65 6.53
N GLU A 11 0.05 12.70 7.30
CA GLU A 11 -1.22 13.41 7.22
C GLU A 11 -1.42 14.07 5.85
N ARG A 12 -0.38 14.73 5.33
CA ARG A 12 -0.43 15.33 3.99
C ARG A 12 -0.68 14.28 2.91
N TYR A 13 -0.04 13.14 3.02
CA TYR A 13 -0.21 12.03 2.11
C TYR A 13 -1.67 11.56 2.13
N PHE A 14 -2.23 11.36 3.31
CA PHE A 14 -3.62 10.94 3.45
C PHE A 14 -4.59 11.97 2.85
N LEU A 15 -4.42 13.24 3.19
CA LEU A 15 -5.27 14.31 2.65
C LEU A 15 -5.16 14.42 1.13
N PHE A 16 -3.96 14.24 0.59
CA PHE A 16 -3.76 14.21 -0.85
C PHE A 16 -4.55 13.07 -1.50
N LEU A 17 -4.48 11.86 -0.92
CA LEU A 17 -5.23 10.71 -1.43
C LEU A 17 -6.74 10.98 -1.38
N LEU A 18 -7.24 11.58 -0.31
CA LEU A 18 -8.67 11.93 -0.22
C LEU A 18 -9.08 12.87 -1.34
N THR A 19 -8.24 13.84 -1.68
CA THR A 19 -8.48 14.77 -2.79
C THR A 19 -8.61 14.01 -4.12
N GLN A 20 -7.72 13.05 -4.34
CA GLN A 20 -7.76 12.25 -5.56
C GLN A 20 -9.00 11.35 -5.61
N ILE A 21 -9.39 10.80 -4.48
CA ILE A 21 -10.60 9.97 -4.38
C ILE A 21 -11.83 10.80 -4.71
N GLU A 22 -11.89 12.03 -4.22
CA GLU A 22 -13.00 12.93 -4.52
C GLU A 22 -13.12 13.22 -6.02
N LYS A 23 -11.99 13.37 -6.70
CA LYS A 23 -11.96 13.66 -8.14
C LYS A 23 -12.25 12.45 -9.02
N HIS A 24 -11.79 11.28 -8.64
CA HIS A 24 -11.73 10.11 -9.54
C HIS A 24 -12.51 8.89 -9.05
N GLY A 25 -13.04 8.91 -7.83
CA GLY A 25 -13.63 7.75 -7.18
C GLY A 25 -12.62 7.00 -6.34
N PHE A 26 -13.09 6.02 -5.56
CA PHE A 26 -12.26 5.41 -4.52
C PHE A 26 -11.04 4.68 -5.09
N VAL A 27 -11.28 3.68 -5.96
CA VAL A 27 -10.19 2.86 -6.50
C VAL A 27 -9.30 3.69 -7.41
N GLU A 28 -9.88 4.41 -8.37
CA GLU A 28 -9.13 5.20 -9.33
C GLU A 28 -8.39 6.36 -8.67
N GLY A 29 -8.99 6.96 -7.64
CA GLY A 29 -8.35 8.04 -6.88
C GLY A 29 -7.13 7.56 -6.12
N VAL A 30 -7.22 6.40 -5.46
CA VAL A 30 -6.07 5.81 -4.77
C VAL A 30 -4.97 5.50 -5.77
N LYS A 31 -5.30 4.87 -6.90
CA LYS A 31 -4.31 4.55 -7.94
C LYS A 31 -3.63 5.81 -8.48
N ALA A 32 -4.41 6.83 -8.81
CA ALA A 32 -3.87 8.09 -9.34
C ALA A 32 -2.96 8.78 -8.33
N GLY A 33 -3.39 8.83 -7.07
CA GLY A 33 -2.60 9.43 -6.00
C GLY A 33 -1.30 8.70 -5.74
N LEU A 34 -1.34 7.39 -5.67
CA LEU A 34 -0.13 6.57 -5.45
C LEU A 34 0.85 6.71 -6.60
N THR A 35 0.36 6.68 -7.83
CA THR A 35 1.21 6.86 -9.01
C THR A 35 1.89 8.23 -8.99
N TYR A 36 1.16 9.28 -8.64
CA TYR A 36 1.72 10.63 -8.53
C TYR A 36 2.82 10.69 -7.48
N VAL A 37 2.56 10.18 -6.27
CA VAL A 37 3.53 10.21 -5.18
C VAL A 37 4.77 9.38 -5.52
N LYS A 38 4.57 8.21 -6.09
CA LYS A 38 5.67 7.33 -6.50
C LYS A 38 6.61 8.03 -7.49
N ASN A 39 6.05 8.79 -8.42
CA ASN A 39 6.83 9.39 -9.52
C ASN A 39 7.35 10.79 -9.22
N ASN A 40 6.80 11.49 -8.23
CA ASN A 40 7.08 12.91 -8.02
C ASN A 40 7.56 13.26 -6.62
N CYS A 41 7.51 12.34 -5.68
CA CYS A 41 7.85 12.61 -4.28
C CYS A 41 9.00 11.74 -3.81
N SER A 42 9.72 12.23 -2.81
CA SER A 42 10.73 11.44 -2.11
C SER A 42 10.06 10.65 -0.99
N TYR A 43 10.36 9.35 -0.87
CA TYR A 43 9.76 8.51 0.16
C TYR A 43 10.66 7.32 0.47
N SER A 44 10.54 6.78 1.69
CA SER A 44 11.11 5.49 2.06
C SER A 44 10.11 4.37 1.80
N ALA A 45 8.90 4.53 2.32
CA ALA A 45 7.78 3.63 2.05
C ALA A 45 6.48 4.42 2.18
N ILE A 46 5.55 4.14 1.30
CA ILE A 46 4.20 4.72 1.35
C ILE A 46 3.16 3.62 1.42
N ASN A 47 3.53 2.51 2.05
CA ASN A 47 2.62 1.41 2.32
C ASN A 47 1.42 1.91 3.11
N MET A 48 0.22 1.49 2.72
CA MET A 48 -0.99 1.96 3.39
C MET A 48 -2.13 0.98 3.17
N MET A 49 -3.12 1.08 4.04
CA MET A 49 -4.38 0.38 3.90
C MET A 49 -5.51 1.39 4.06
N ILE A 50 -6.52 1.29 3.21
CA ILE A 50 -7.67 2.17 3.25
C ILE A 50 -8.92 1.36 2.93
N ILE A 51 -10.02 1.66 3.62
CA ILE A 51 -11.25 0.89 3.51
C ILE A 51 -12.44 1.84 3.44
N ASN A 52 -13.43 1.46 2.63
CA ASN A 52 -14.75 2.08 2.64
C ASN A 52 -15.81 0.98 2.64
N SER A 53 -17.09 1.33 2.42
CA SER A 53 -18.17 0.35 2.44
C SER A 53 -18.04 -0.71 1.34
N ASP A 54 -17.40 -0.38 0.20
CA ASP A 54 -17.37 -1.23 -0.98
C ASP A 54 -16.03 -1.90 -1.21
N TYR A 55 -14.93 -1.28 -0.77
CA TYR A 55 -13.58 -1.72 -1.10
C TYR A 55 -12.64 -1.67 0.09
N PHE A 56 -11.65 -2.55 0.06
CA PHE A 56 -10.45 -2.50 0.89
C PHE A 56 -9.25 -2.46 -0.07
N ILE A 57 -8.33 -1.52 0.15
CA ILE A 57 -7.13 -1.38 -0.67
C ILE A 57 -5.91 -1.43 0.23
N ALA A 58 -4.95 -2.28 -0.11
CA ALA A 58 -3.65 -2.33 0.54
C ALA A 58 -2.57 -2.05 -0.50
N ALA A 59 -1.73 -1.06 -0.24
CA ALA A 59 -0.66 -0.65 -1.15
C ALA A 59 0.70 -0.99 -0.54
N CYS A 60 1.57 -1.56 -1.37
CA CYS A 60 2.96 -1.84 -1.00
C CYS A 60 3.86 -1.11 -1.99
N ILE A 61 4.38 0.04 -1.58
CA ILE A 61 5.26 0.86 -2.40
C ILE A 61 6.40 1.37 -1.52
N TYR A 62 7.61 0.94 -1.81
CA TYR A 62 8.78 1.32 -1.02
C TYR A 62 9.98 1.55 -1.92
N ASN A 63 10.92 2.32 -1.41
CA ASN A 63 12.18 2.59 -2.11
C ASN A 63 13.25 1.66 -1.54
N GLN A 64 13.69 0.71 -2.35
CA GLN A 64 14.69 -0.30 -1.95
C GLN A 64 15.98 0.36 -1.45
N ASP A 65 16.35 1.50 -2.04
CA ASP A 65 17.59 2.19 -1.71
C ASP A 65 17.53 2.92 -0.36
N LYS A 66 16.35 3.06 0.23
CA LYS A 66 16.15 3.77 1.49
C LYS A 66 15.85 2.86 2.68
N ILE A 67 16.11 1.56 2.54
CA ILE A 67 16.01 0.65 3.68
C ILE A 67 17.14 1.00 4.66
N PRO A 68 16.82 1.19 5.97
CA PRO A 68 17.87 1.49 6.95
C PRO A 68 18.98 0.45 6.97
N GLU A 69 20.22 0.90 7.17
CA GLU A 69 21.41 0.05 7.10
C GLU A 69 21.30 -1.20 7.96
N LYS A 70 20.79 -1.06 9.19
CA LYS A 70 20.64 -2.18 10.11
C LYS A 70 19.64 -3.23 9.66
N PHE A 71 18.78 -2.93 8.68
CA PHE A 71 17.77 -3.83 8.16
C PHE A 71 18.06 -4.31 6.73
N LYS A 72 19.23 -3.96 6.16
CA LYS A 72 19.55 -4.34 4.77
C LYS A 72 19.65 -5.84 4.56
N THR A 73 19.88 -6.59 5.62
CA THR A 73 19.90 -8.06 5.55
C THR A 73 18.50 -8.66 5.72
N ASP A 74 17.52 -7.87 6.12
CA ASP A 74 16.12 -8.29 6.24
C ASP A 74 15.43 -8.03 4.89
N THR A 75 15.28 -9.07 4.10
CA THR A 75 14.71 -8.97 2.76
C THR A 75 13.23 -8.63 2.77
N ASP A 76 12.56 -8.75 3.94
CA ASP A 76 11.12 -8.52 4.07
C ASP A 76 10.76 -7.19 4.73
N TYR A 77 11.73 -6.29 4.95
CA TYR A 77 11.54 -5.12 5.83
C TYR A 77 10.31 -4.25 5.49
N TYR A 78 10.06 -3.98 4.22
CA TYR A 78 8.90 -3.19 3.79
C TYR A 78 7.84 -4.03 3.08
N HIS A 79 7.96 -5.36 3.11
CA HIS A 79 7.02 -6.22 2.42
C HIS A 79 5.67 -6.27 3.10
N LEU A 80 4.61 -6.35 2.31
CA LEU A 80 3.27 -6.70 2.77
C LEU A 80 2.87 -8.02 2.15
N LYS A 81 2.21 -8.86 2.93
CA LYS A 81 1.72 -10.14 2.47
C LYS A 81 0.24 -10.27 2.83
N TYR A 82 -0.46 -11.09 2.09
CA TYR A 82 -1.87 -11.34 2.34
C TYR A 82 -2.18 -12.83 2.25
N THR A 83 -3.26 -13.19 2.91
CA THR A 83 -3.83 -14.53 2.81
C THR A 83 -5.35 -14.43 2.84
N THR A 84 -6.01 -15.49 2.39
CA THR A 84 -7.47 -15.59 2.47
C THR A 84 -7.83 -16.80 3.32
N HIS A 85 -8.82 -16.62 4.19
CA HIS A 85 -9.30 -17.68 5.08
C HIS A 85 -10.76 -17.44 5.38
N ASP A 86 -11.61 -18.44 5.12
CA ASP A 86 -13.04 -18.39 5.38
C ASP A 86 -13.72 -17.12 4.82
N GLY A 87 -13.38 -16.76 3.57
CA GLY A 87 -13.94 -15.57 2.92
C GLY A 87 -13.35 -14.25 3.39
N GLN A 88 -12.36 -14.29 4.27
CA GLN A 88 -11.68 -13.09 4.76
C GLN A 88 -10.35 -12.90 4.07
N VAL A 89 -9.98 -11.64 3.86
CA VAL A 89 -8.65 -11.26 3.38
C VAL A 89 -7.92 -10.60 4.53
N VAL A 90 -6.73 -11.11 4.84
CA VAL A 90 -5.88 -10.57 5.90
C VAL A 90 -4.59 -10.07 5.26
N VAL A 91 -4.22 -8.82 5.57
CA VAL A 91 -2.98 -8.21 5.11
C VAL A 91 -2.15 -7.87 6.34
N ALA A 92 -0.87 -8.17 6.29
CA ALA A 92 0.03 -7.88 7.40
C ALA A 92 1.44 -7.60 6.90
N SER A 93 2.17 -6.82 7.71
CA SER A 93 3.60 -6.60 7.48
C SER A 93 4.41 -7.83 7.89
N SER A 94 5.71 -7.79 7.59
CA SER A 94 6.65 -8.86 7.95
C SER A 94 6.94 -8.92 9.44
N GLY A 95 7.68 -9.93 9.87
CA GLY A 95 8.18 -10.06 11.23
C GLY A 95 7.66 -11.25 12.00
N TRP A 96 6.87 -12.11 11.36
CA TRP A 96 6.34 -13.33 11.96
C TRP A 96 6.07 -14.36 10.86
N ASN A 97 5.78 -15.59 11.28
CA ASN A 97 5.63 -16.69 10.33
C ASN A 97 4.41 -16.47 9.43
N GLN A 98 4.65 -16.34 8.13
CA GLN A 98 3.64 -16.12 7.11
C GLN A 98 3.74 -17.17 6.00
N ASP A 99 4.00 -18.41 6.39
CA ASP A 99 4.09 -19.50 5.42
C ASP A 99 2.76 -19.66 4.68
N GLY A 100 2.83 -19.75 3.34
CA GLY A 100 1.65 -19.85 2.50
C GLY A 100 0.95 -18.55 2.19
N TRP A 101 1.39 -17.43 2.77
CA TRP A 101 0.87 -16.12 2.40
C TRP A 101 1.47 -15.67 1.08
N GLN A 102 0.71 -14.83 0.36
CA GLN A 102 1.16 -14.27 -0.90
C GLN A 102 1.67 -12.86 -0.69
N GLU A 103 2.68 -12.48 -1.47
CA GLU A 103 3.26 -11.15 -1.39
C GLU A 103 2.48 -10.16 -2.24
N ILE A 104 2.31 -8.93 -1.74
CA ILE A 104 1.88 -7.80 -2.55
C ILE A 104 3.16 -7.19 -3.13
N PRO A 105 3.40 -7.30 -4.44
CA PRO A 105 4.68 -6.83 -5.01
C PRO A 105 4.89 -5.34 -4.81
N ASN A 106 6.14 -4.91 -4.68
CA ASN A 106 6.48 -3.49 -4.61
C ASN A 106 5.96 -2.75 -5.84
N GLY A 107 5.29 -1.65 -5.63
CA GLY A 107 4.68 -0.86 -6.69
C GLY A 107 3.26 -1.30 -7.04
N SER A 108 2.64 -2.17 -6.24
CA SER A 108 1.32 -2.72 -6.51
C SER A 108 0.34 -2.45 -5.38
N VAL A 109 -0.94 -2.52 -5.72
CA VAL A 109 -2.02 -2.46 -4.75
C VAL A 109 -2.88 -3.71 -4.85
N LEU A 110 -3.34 -4.19 -3.71
CA LEU A 110 -4.36 -5.23 -3.63
C LEU A 110 -5.70 -4.54 -3.43
N VAL A 111 -6.62 -4.73 -4.36
CA VAL A 111 -7.97 -4.17 -4.28
C VAL A 111 -8.94 -5.31 -3.99
N VAL A 112 -9.69 -5.21 -2.91
CA VAL A 112 -10.68 -6.21 -2.52
C VAL A 112 -12.07 -5.58 -2.63
N ASP A 113 -12.91 -6.17 -3.46
CA ASP A 113 -14.33 -5.81 -3.53
C ASP A 113 -15.04 -6.50 -2.37
N ARG A 114 -15.51 -5.72 -1.40
CA ARG A 114 -16.11 -6.24 -0.17
C ARG A 114 -17.50 -6.84 -0.38
N ARG A 115 -18.18 -6.43 -1.44
CA ARG A 115 -19.53 -6.93 -1.73
C ARG A 115 -19.48 -8.27 -2.45
N GLU A 116 -18.59 -8.38 -3.46
CA GLU A 116 -18.46 -9.60 -4.26
C GLU A 116 -17.35 -10.52 -3.77
N GLN A 117 -16.57 -10.08 -2.78
CA GLN A 117 -15.44 -10.83 -2.23
C GLN A 117 -14.39 -11.20 -3.28
N LYS A 118 -14.24 -10.35 -4.30
CA LYS A 118 -13.23 -10.50 -5.33
C LYS A 118 -12.01 -9.67 -4.99
N ARG A 119 -10.84 -10.14 -5.39
CA ARG A 119 -9.59 -9.41 -5.19
C ARG A 119 -8.80 -9.33 -6.49
N GLU A 120 -8.03 -8.25 -6.61
CA GLU A 120 -7.23 -8.00 -7.79
C GLU A 120 -5.94 -7.29 -7.37
N LEU A 121 -4.80 -7.73 -7.93
CA LEU A 121 -3.53 -7.04 -7.79
C LEU A 121 -3.36 -6.12 -8.99
N ILE A 122 -3.12 -4.83 -8.72
CA ILE A 122 -2.96 -3.82 -9.76
C ILE A 122 -1.61 -3.15 -9.58
N LYS A 123 -0.86 -3.03 -10.66
CA LYS A 123 0.42 -2.36 -10.65
C LYS A 123 0.23 -0.85 -10.80
N CYS A 124 0.92 -0.06 -9.97
CA CYS A 124 0.93 1.40 -10.08
C CYS A 124 2.14 1.83 -10.92
N ASP A 125 1.87 2.30 -12.11
CA ASP A 125 2.92 2.75 -13.03
C ASP A 125 3.16 4.25 -12.99
#